data_e48c34bb5ea8ce4fb9b69a6b3acae83e
#
_entry.id   e48c34bb5ea8ce4fb9b69a6b3acae83e
#
_cell.length_a   1.000
_cell.length_b   1.000
_cell.length_c   1.000
_cell.angle_alpha   90.00
_cell.angle_beta   90.00
_cell.angle_gamma   90.00
#
_symmetry.space_group_name_H-M   'P 1'
#
loop_
_entity.id
_entity.type
_entity.pdbx_description
1 polymer ?
#
loop_
_entity_poly.entity_id
_entity_poly.type
_entity_poly.pdbx_seq_one_letter_code
_entity_poly.pdbx_strand_id
1 'polypeptide(L)'
;MAEKSPKTIPVSSGAEAFLAQMKELGSVRYMFANTGTDHGPLIEAMAKTAKEDPRDIQPIVVPHEQAAVSMAHGYYNVTQKPQMVLVHTLPGTANALGGVINAASCNVPLFLVAGRTPITEGELRAGKSQNI
;
A
#
# COMPACT_ATOMS: atom_id res chain seq x y z
N MET A 1 -2.89 -19.15 -21.60
CA MET A 1 -2.18 -17.94 -21.10
C MET A 1 -0.70 -18.13 -21.44
N ALA A 2 -0.09 -17.22 -22.20
CA ALA A 2 1.35 -17.29 -22.44
C ALA A 2 2.07 -17.04 -21.11
N GLU A 3 2.94 -17.97 -20.74
CA GLU A 3 3.79 -17.85 -19.55
C GLU A 3 4.74 -16.69 -19.78
N LYS A 4 4.55 -15.59 -19.05
CA LYS A 4 5.49 -14.46 -19.12
C LYS A 4 6.81 -14.92 -18.50
N SER A 5 7.89 -14.80 -19.26
CA SER A 5 9.24 -15.05 -18.74
C SER A 5 9.50 -14.21 -17.49
N PRO A 6 10.19 -14.76 -16.48
CA PRO A 6 10.52 -14.00 -15.28
C PRO A 6 11.31 -12.74 -15.63
N LYS A 7 10.89 -11.59 -15.08
CA LYS A 7 11.53 -10.30 -15.31
C LYS A 7 12.33 -9.92 -14.06
N THR A 8 13.60 -9.62 -14.25
CA THR A 8 14.44 -9.10 -13.17
C THR A 8 14.46 -7.57 -13.23
N ILE A 9 14.13 -6.92 -12.12
CA ILE A 9 14.13 -5.45 -11.97
C ILE A 9 15.17 -5.10 -10.90
N PRO A 10 16.19 -4.28 -11.22
CA PRO A 10 17.13 -3.81 -10.22
C PRO A 10 16.44 -2.85 -9.25
N VAL A 11 16.61 -3.08 -7.96
CA VAL A 11 16.04 -2.26 -6.88
C VAL A 11 17.08 -2.04 -5.79
N SER A 12 17.03 -0.92 -5.10
CA SER A 12 17.95 -0.56 -4.02
C SER A 12 17.37 -0.77 -2.61
N SER A 13 16.05 -1.01 -2.52
CA SER A 13 15.35 -1.20 -1.25
C SER A 13 14.15 -2.12 -1.36
N GLY A 14 13.69 -2.64 -0.21
CA GLY A 14 12.44 -3.41 -0.15
C GLY A 14 11.21 -2.60 -0.56
N ALA A 15 11.20 -1.31 -0.30
CA ALA A 15 10.12 -0.42 -0.72
C ALA A 15 10.06 -0.29 -2.25
N GLU A 16 11.21 -0.13 -2.90
CA GLU A 16 11.29 -0.12 -4.38
C GLU A 16 10.84 -1.45 -4.97
N ALA A 17 11.28 -2.58 -4.38
CA ALA A 17 10.86 -3.91 -4.81
C ALA A 17 9.34 -4.09 -4.71
N PHE A 18 8.75 -3.66 -3.60
CA PHE A 18 7.31 -3.72 -3.39
C PHE A 18 6.53 -2.91 -4.45
N LEU A 19 6.94 -1.66 -4.67
CA LEU A 19 6.28 -0.80 -5.67
C LEU A 19 6.45 -1.34 -7.09
N ALA A 20 7.63 -1.85 -7.43
CA ALA A 20 7.87 -2.48 -8.71
C ALA A 20 6.98 -3.71 -8.93
N GLN A 21 6.81 -4.55 -7.90
CA GLN A 21 5.92 -5.70 -7.96
C GLN A 21 4.46 -5.27 -8.17
N MET A 22 3.99 -4.28 -7.42
CA MET A 22 2.62 -3.77 -7.58
C MET A 22 2.37 -3.16 -8.97
N LYS A 23 3.37 -2.47 -9.52
CA LYS A 23 3.33 -1.93 -10.88
C LYS A 23 3.25 -3.03 -11.95
N GLU A 24 4.03 -4.09 -11.81
CA GLU A 24 4.03 -5.22 -12.76
C GLU A 24 2.72 -6.03 -12.74
N LEU A 25 1.98 -6.04 -11.62
CA LEU A 25 0.63 -6.58 -11.59
C LEU A 25 -0.33 -5.85 -12.55
N GLY A 26 -0.06 -4.59 -12.86
CA GLY A 26 -0.77 -3.80 -13.86
C GLY A 26 -2.21 -3.42 -13.52
N SER A 27 -2.71 -3.85 -12.37
CA SER A 27 -4.08 -3.56 -11.89
C SER A 27 -4.12 -2.38 -10.93
N VAL A 28 -3.04 -2.18 -10.15
CA VAL A 28 -2.96 -1.12 -9.14
C VAL A 28 -2.55 0.18 -9.80
N ARG A 29 -3.46 1.15 -9.81
CA ARG A 29 -3.23 2.50 -10.33
C ARG A 29 -3.10 3.54 -9.24
N TYR A 30 -3.86 3.37 -8.17
CA TYR A 30 -3.93 4.30 -7.05
C TYR A 30 -3.58 3.63 -5.74
N MET A 31 -2.98 4.42 -4.85
CA MET A 31 -2.78 4.09 -3.46
C MET A 31 -3.53 5.13 -2.61
N PHE A 32 -4.66 4.75 -2.05
CA PHE A 32 -5.42 5.59 -1.13
C PHE A 32 -4.75 5.51 0.25
N ALA A 33 -4.19 6.61 0.72
CA ALA A 33 -3.25 6.60 1.82
C ALA A 33 -3.60 7.59 2.93
N ASN A 34 -3.66 7.08 4.16
CA ASN A 34 -3.50 7.88 5.36
C ASN A 34 -2.15 7.52 5.99
N THR A 35 -1.16 8.36 5.73
CA THR A 35 0.25 8.04 5.99
C THR A 35 0.70 8.47 7.38
N GLY A 36 1.71 7.78 7.89
CA GLY A 36 2.44 8.12 9.11
C GLY A 36 3.94 7.98 8.92
N THR A 37 4.69 8.11 10.00
CA THR A 37 6.16 8.11 9.99
C THR A 37 6.78 6.76 9.59
N ASP A 38 6.04 5.68 9.67
CA ASP A 38 6.41 4.32 9.26
C ASP A 38 6.47 4.16 7.73
N HIS A 39 5.90 5.08 6.97
CA HIS A 39 5.84 4.99 5.51
C HIS A 39 6.97 5.74 4.78
N GLY A 40 7.92 6.34 5.51
CA GLY A 40 9.04 7.09 4.92
C GLY A 40 9.72 6.38 3.74
N PRO A 41 10.13 5.11 3.87
CA PRO A 41 10.77 4.37 2.77
C PRO A 41 9.89 4.22 1.52
N LEU A 42 8.57 4.04 1.68
CA LEU A 42 7.64 3.96 0.56
C LEU A 42 7.47 5.32 -0.11
N ILE A 43 7.35 6.39 0.67
CA ILE A 43 7.22 7.76 0.16
C ILE A 43 8.47 8.15 -0.64
N GLU A 44 9.66 7.85 -0.12
CA GLU A 44 10.93 8.10 -0.82
C GLU A 44 11.04 7.31 -2.12
N ALA A 45 10.69 6.02 -2.10
CA ALA A 45 10.70 5.19 -3.29
C ALA A 45 9.73 5.71 -4.36
N MET A 46 8.54 6.13 -3.96
CA MET A 46 7.56 6.75 -4.87
C MET A 46 8.05 8.08 -5.43
N ALA A 47 8.69 8.93 -4.61
CA ALA A 47 9.24 10.21 -5.05
C ALA A 47 10.35 10.06 -6.09
N LYS A 48 11.14 8.99 -6.02
CA LYS A 48 12.17 8.68 -7.02
C LYS A 48 11.57 8.30 -8.37
N THR A 49 10.48 7.53 -8.37
CA THR A 49 9.88 6.96 -9.59
C THR A 49 8.82 7.86 -10.22
N ALA A 50 8.18 8.74 -9.44
CA ALA A 50 7.01 9.54 -9.83
C ALA A 50 7.16 10.42 -11.09
N LYS A 51 8.37 10.57 -11.62
CA LYS A 51 8.67 11.38 -12.82
C LYS A 51 8.99 10.54 -14.06
N GLU A 52 9.12 9.24 -13.91
CA GLU A 52 9.76 8.40 -14.92
C GLU A 52 8.78 7.53 -15.72
N ASP A 53 7.66 7.12 -15.14
CA ASP A 53 6.72 6.23 -15.83
C ASP A 53 5.25 6.58 -15.51
N PRO A 54 4.43 6.85 -16.54
CA PRO A 54 2.99 7.12 -16.33
C PRO A 54 2.21 5.92 -15.73
N ARG A 55 2.84 4.75 -15.64
CA ARG A 55 2.27 3.57 -14.99
C ARG A 55 2.53 3.54 -13.49
N ASP A 56 3.31 4.48 -12.94
CA ASP A 56 3.60 4.53 -11.52
C ASP A 56 2.34 4.72 -10.69
N ILE A 57 2.33 4.07 -9.51
CA ILE A 57 1.21 4.12 -8.60
C ILE A 57 1.06 5.55 -8.07
N GLN A 58 -0.13 6.12 -8.23
CA GLN A 58 -0.42 7.47 -7.79
C GLN A 58 -0.97 7.48 -6.37
N PRO A 59 -0.30 8.14 -5.42
CA PRO A 59 -0.83 8.30 -4.07
C PRO A 59 -1.95 9.33 -4.06
N ILE A 60 -3.02 9.00 -3.34
CA ILE A 60 -4.13 9.91 -3.02
C ILE A 60 -4.23 9.97 -1.51
N VAL A 61 -3.94 11.12 -0.93
CA VAL A 61 -4.05 11.33 0.50
C VAL A 61 -5.53 11.38 0.90
N VAL A 62 -5.90 10.55 1.86
CA VAL A 62 -7.27 10.44 2.38
C VAL A 62 -7.24 10.65 3.89
N PRO A 63 -8.06 11.55 4.44
CA PRO A 63 -7.97 11.93 5.86
C PRO A 63 -8.51 10.88 6.83
N HIS A 64 -9.11 9.80 6.36
CA HIS A 64 -9.65 8.73 7.20
C HIS A 64 -9.55 7.38 6.49
N GLU A 65 -9.10 6.35 7.20
CA GLU A 65 -8.78 5.03 6.64
C GLU A 65 -10.00 4.29 6.10
N GLN A 66 -11.14 4.38 6.77
CA GLN A 66 -12.38 3.80 6.24
C GLN A 66 -12.78 4.43 4.90
N ALA A 67 -12.58 5.74 4.73
CA ALA A 67 -12.81 6.40 3.46
C ALA A 67 -11.85 5.88 2.39
N ALA A 68 -10.57 5.67 2.73
CA ALA A 68 -9.59 5.10 1.81
C ALA A 68 -10.01 3.70 1.32
N VAL A 69 -10.46 2.82 2.22
CA VAL A 69 -10.98 1.50 1.85
C VAL A 69 -12.22 1.63 0.98
N SER A 70 -13.15 2.53 1.31
CA SER A 70 -14.37 2.76 0.52
C SER A 70 -14.08 3.29 -0.88
N MET A 71 -13.04 4.13 -1.04
CA MET A 71 -12.59 4.61 -2.35
C MET A 71 -12.03 3.46 -3.20
N ALA A 72 -11.19 2.58 -2.60
CA ALA A 72 -10.66 1.40 -3.29
C ALA A 72 -11.79 0.43 -3.70
N HIS A 73 -12.77 0.22 -2.82
CA HIS A 73 -13.96 -0.57 -3.07
C HIS A 73 -14.78 0.00 -4.23
N GLY A 74 -15.09 1.30 -4.19
CA GLY A 74 -15.84 1.97 -5.25
C GLY A 74 -15.11 1.92 -6.61
N TYR A 75 -13.80 2.11 -6.61
CA TYR A 75 -12.98 2.00 -7.80
C TYR A 75 -13.07 0.58 -8.42
N TYR A 76 -12.97 -0.47 -7.57
CA TYR A 76 -13.12 -1.84 -8.04
C TYR A 76 -14.50 -2.11 -8.65
N ASN A 77 -15.56 -1.61 -8.04
CA ASN A 77 -16.93 -1.82 -8.55
C ASN A 77 -17.11 -1.28 -9.98
N VAL A 78 -16.40 -0.22 -10.32
CA VAL A 78 -16.48 0.40 -11.65
C VAL A 78 -15.50 -0.24 -12.65
N THR A 79 -14.28 -0.56 -12.20
CA THR A 79 -13.19 -0.92 -13.12
C THR A 79 -12.80 -2.39 -13.09
N GLN A 80 -13.23 -3.13 -12.08
CA GLN A 80 -12.83 -4.50 -11.77
C GLN A 80 -11.31 -4.64 -11.52
N LYS A 81 -10.66 -3.53 -11.11
CA LYS A 81 -9.22 -3.49 -10.81
C LYS A 81 -9.01 -3.21 -9.33
N PRO A 82 -8.40 -4.13 -8.57
CA PRO A 82 -8.09 -3.91 -7.16
C PRO A 82 -7.10 -2.77 -6.99
N GLN A 83 -7.31 -1.96 -5.95
CA GLN A 83 -6.43 -0.84 -5.62
C GLN A 83 -5.76 -1.05 -4.27
N MET A 84 -4.77 -0.21 -3.97
CA MET A 84 -4.02 -0.26 -2.72
C MET A 84 -4.59 0.75 -1.72
N VAL A 85 -4.63 0.32 -0.46
CA VAL A 85 -4.92 1.17 0.70
C VAL A 85 -3.74 1.10 1.65
N LEU A 86 -3.19 2.26 2.02
CA LEU A 86 -2.06 2.36 2.93
C LEU A 86 -2.52 3.04 4.22
N VAL A 87 -2.32 2.37 5.36
CA VAL A 87 -2.78 2.84 6.68
C VAL A 87 -1.65 2.84 7.70
N HIS A 88 -1.68 3.78 8.64
CA HIS A 88 -0.66 3.93 9.66
C HIS A 88 -0.90 2.98 10.83
N THR A 89 -0.01 2.06 11.03
CA THR A 89 0.10 1.15 12.19
C THR A 89 -1.23 0.53 12.68
N LEU A 90 -1.35 0.27 13.99
CA LEU A 90 -2.53 -0.32 14.61
C LEU A 90 -3.77 0.59 14.56
N PRO A 91 -3.70 1.90 14.93
CA PRO A 91 -4.89 2.75 14.89
C PRO A 91 -5.46 2.90 13.49
N GLY A 92 -4.62 3.07 12.46
CA GLY A 92 -5.10 3.13 11.08
C GLY A 92 -5.73 1.82 10.60
N THR A 93 -5.15 0.68 11.00
CA THR A 93 -5.75 -0.64 10.72
C THR A 93 -7.11 -0.80 11.40
N ALA A 94 -7.24 -0.39 12.65
CA ALA A 94 -8.50 -0.44 13.39
C ALA A 94 -9.58 0.45 12.74
N ASN A 95 -9.21 1.66 12.33
CA ASN A 95 -10.12 2.59 11.64
C ASN A 95 -10.56 2.06 10.25
N ALA A 96 -9.72 1.29 9.58
CA ALA A 96 -10.02 0.69 8.28
C ALA A 96 -10.99 -0.51 8.37
N LEU A 97 -11.10 -1.13 9.54
CA LEU A 97 -11.71 -2.46 9.70
C LEU A 97 -13.16 -2.52 9.20
N GLY A 98 -13.97 -1.51 9.47
CA GLY A 98 -15.35 -1.46 8.98
C GLY A 98 -15.43 -1.49 7.44
N GLY A 99 -14.54 -0.76 6.79
CA GLY A 99 -14.41 -0.78 5.33
C GLY A 99 -13.95 -2.14 4.78
N VAL A 100 -13.01 -2.79 5.48
CA VAL A 100 -12.49 -4.11 5.12
C VAL A 100 -13.58 -5.18 5.25
N ILE A 101 -14.36 -5.15 6.32
CA ILE A 101 -15.50 -6.06 6.51
C ILE A 101 -16.51 -5.89 5.37
N ASN A 102 -16.82 -4.66 5.01
CA ASN A 102 -17.73 -4.38 3.90
C ASN A 102 -17.18 -4.88 2.55
N ALA A 103 -15.91 -4.61 2.24
CA ALA A 103 -15.26 -5.11 1.03
C ALA A 103 -15.27 -6.65 0.97
N ALA A 104 -14.94 -7.31 2.09
CA ALA A 104 -14.95 -8.76 2.19
C ALA A 104 -16.36 -9.34 1.98
N SER A 105 -17.39 -8.73 2.57
CA SER A 105 -18.78 -9.16 2.41
C SER A 105 -19.28 -9.02 0.97
N CYS A 106 -18.72 -8.06 0.23
CA CYS A 106 -19.03 -7.83 -1.18
C CYS A 106 -18.09 -8.57 -2.15
N ASN A 107 -17.15 -9.39 -1.67
CA ASN A 107 -16.13 -10.06 -2.46
C ASN A 107 -15.27 -9.09 -3.30
N VAL A 108 -15.00 -7.90 -2.77
CA VAL A 108 -14.18 -6.88 -3.41
C VAL A 108 -12.71 -7.02 -2.99
N PRO A 109 -11.81 -7.41 -3.89
CA PRO A 109 -10.39 -7.50 -3.59
C PRO A 109 -9.75 -6.11 -3.49
N LEU A 110 -8.84 -5.95 -2.53
CA LEU A 110 -7.98 -4.78 -2.37
C LEU A 110 -6.66 -5.18 -1.72
N PHE A 111 -5.63 -4.36 -1.85
CA PHE A 111 -4.37 -4.52 -1.16
C PHE A 111 -4.34 -3.60 0.05
N LEU A 112 -4.55 -4.15 1.25
CA LEU A 112 -4.39 -3.39 2.49
C LEU A 112 -2.94 -3.52 2.98
N VAL A 113 -2.26 -2.40 3.10
CA VAL A 113 -0.89 -2.29 3.58
C VAL A 113 -0.91 -1.48 4.86
N ALA A 114 -0.57 -2.11 5.97
CA ALA A 114 -0.44 -1.46 7.27
C ALA A 114 1.03 -1.33 7.63
N GLY A 115 1.44 -0.14 8.02
CA GLY A 115 2.78 0.07 8.52
C GLY A 115 2.99 -0.55 9.89
N ARG A 116 4.24 -0.70 10.29
CA ARG A 116 4.65 -1.15 11.61
C ARG A 116 5.89 -0.40 12.07
N THR A 117 5.98 -0.17 13.36
CA THR A 117 7.22 0.34 13.96
C THR A 117 8.37 -0.65 13.74
N PRO A 118 9.61 -0.16 13.51
CA PRO A 118 10.76 -1.04 13.30
C PRO A 118 10.94 -2.02 14.45
N ILE A 119 11.18 -3.28 14.10
CA ILE A 119 11.56 -4.33 15.05
C ILE A 119 12.93 -4.84 14.63
N THR A 120 13.84 -4.94 15.59
CA THR A 120 15.11 -5.64 15.40
C THR A 120 14.95 -7.10 15.80
N GLU A 121 15.67 -8.00 15.13
CA GLU A 121 15.70 -9.44 15.47
C GLU A 121 16.35 -9.72 16.83
N GLY A 122 17.00 -8.71 17.44
CA GLY A 122 17.55 -8.76 18.79
C GLY A 122 16.67 -8.01 19.79
N GLU A 123 16.97 -8.13 21.08
CA GLU A 123 16.25 -7.44 22.16
C GLU A 123 16.37 -5.90 22.11
N LEU A 124 17.27 -5.36 21.30
CA LEU A 124 17.46 -3.94 21.09
C LEU A 124 16.42 -3.40 20.14
N ARG A 125 15.45 -2.69 20.68
CA ARG A 125 14.49 -1.91 19.88
C ARG A 125 15.22 -0.72 19.25
N ALA A 126 15.14 -0.58 17.93
CA ALA A 126 15.62 0.61 17.25
C ALA A 126 14.72 1.80 17.65
N GLY A 127 15.20 2.64 18.54
CA GLY A 127 14.48 3.81 19.03
C GLY A 127 13.46 3.52 20.13
N LYS A 128 12.89 4.56 20.72
CA LYS A 128 11.76 4.44 21.64
C LYS A 128 10.55 4.04 20.83
N SER A 129 10.26 2.76 20.79
CA SER A 129 9.06 2.22 20.16
C SER A 129 7.84 2.78 20.86
N GLN A 130 7.11 3.62 20.18
CA GLN A 130 5.70 3.78 20.49
C GLN A 130 5.02 2.51 19.96
N ASN A 131 4.61 1.64 20.87
CA ASN A 131 3.79 0.47 20.54
C ASN A 131 2.35 0.93 20.27
N ILE A 132 2.16 1.69 19.21
CA ILE A 132 0.84 2.10 18.76
C ILE A 132 0.61 1.53 17.38
#